data_4b905bbfa02f08146b662af7fdb753f7
#
_entry.id   4b905bbfa02f08146b662af7fdb753f7
#
_cell.length_a   1.000
_cell.length_b   1.000
_cell.length_c   1.000
_cell.angle_alpha   90.00
_cell.angle_beta   90.00
_cell.angle_gamma   90.00
#
_symmetry.space_group_name_H-M   'P 1'
#
loop_
_entity.id
_entity.type
_entity.pdbx_description
1 polymer ?
#
loop_
_entity_poly.entity_id
_entity_poly.type
_entity_poly.pdbx_seq_one_letter_code
_entity_poly.pdbx_strand_id
1 'polypeptide(L)'
;MPVAWTSWLLVSLLLVAVVTDLRSRRIPNPLVLLGICLALLAHALALVSDVAPLAGAQWWAPLAGLAVGLLALMPLYLLRALGAGDLKLLAMVGAFVGAPTVLFAALYTLLAGGVLSLAVMLGRSVATHTLHNLRFLMTDWALRLRSGHGIAMAPLATTAARLPYAVAISAGTVMALLQAP
;
A
#
# COMPACT_ATOMS: atom_id res chain seq x y z
N MET A 1 -25.06 -4.72 -8.38
CA MET A 1 -23.70 -4.64 -8.94
C MET A 1 -23.04 -3.41 -8.30
N PRO A 2 -21.83 -3.53 -7.73
CA PRO A 2 -21.13 -2.38 -7.21
C PRO A 2 -20.97 -1.35 -8.32
N VAL A 3 -20.93 -0.09 -7.95
CA VAL A 3 -20.94 1.02 -8.91
C VAL A 3 -19.66 0.94 -9.75
N ALA A 4 -19.75 0.39 -10.95
CA ALA A 4 -18.60 0.16 -11.83
C ALA A 4 -17.75 1.44 -12.04
N TRP A 5 -18.39 2.62 -12.01
CA TRP A 5 -17.68 3.91 -12.17
C TRP A 5 -16.74 4.21 -10.99
N THR A 6 -17.04 3.78 -9.75
CA THR A 6 -16.14 3.98 -8.60
C THR A 6 -14.87 3.13 -8.70
N SER A 7 -14.99 1.91 -9.22
CA SER A 7 -13.84 1.06 -9.52
C SER A 7 -12.96 1.65 -10.62
N TRP A 8 -13.58 2.21 -11.70
CA TRP A 8 -12.83 2.89 -12.75
C TRP A 8 -12.14 4.17 -12.25
N LEU A 9 -12.82 4.93 -11.38
CA LEU A 9 -12.25 6.11 -10.73
C LEU A 9 -11.02 5.73 -9.89
N LEU A 10 -11.13 4.68 -9.06
CA LEU A 10 -10.01 4.17 -8.28
C LEU A 10 -8.85 3.72 -9.17
N VAL A 11 -9.11 2.93 -10.21
CA VAL A 11 -8.08 2.47 -11.15
C VAL A 11 -7.38 3.65 -11.84
N SER A 12 -8.11 4.68 -12.25
CA SER A 12 -7.51 5.88 -12.86
C SER A 12 -6.59 6.63 -11.90
N LEU A 13 -6.98 6.79 -10.63
CA LEU A 13 -6.13 7.39 -9.59
C LEU A 13 -4.87 6.54 -9.33
N LEU A 14 -5.01 5.21 -9.30
CA LEU A 14 -3.88 4.30 -9.16
C LEU A 14 -2.92 4.37 -10.35
N LEU A 15 -3.43 4.50 -11.58
CA LEU A 15 -2.58 4.71 -12.77
C LEU A 15 -1.78 6.01 -12.66
N VAL A 16 -2.40 7.12 -12.22
CA VAL A 16 -1.69 8.37 -11.98
C VAL A 16 -0.63 8.20 -10.89
N ALA A 17 -0.95 7.50 -9.79
CA ALA A 17 0.00 7.20 -8.72
C ALA A 17 1.19 6.38 -9.24
N VAL A 18 0.96 5.36 -10.06
CA VAL A 18 2.02 4.54 -10.69
C VAL A 18 2.89 5.39 -11.59
N VAL A 19 2.30 6.22 -12.47
CA VAL A 19 3.07 7.08 -13.39
C VAL A 19 3.93 8.08 -12.61
N THR A 20 3.38 8.69 -11.56
CA THR A 20 4.13 9.64 -10.73
C THR A 20 5.24 8.95 -9.93
N ASP A 21 4.99 7.75 -9.40
CA ASP A 21 5.98 6.98 -8.65
C ASP A 21 7.13 6.49 -9.57
N LEU A 22 6.81 6.03 -10.78
CA LEU A 22 7.82 5.64 -11.78
C LEU A 22 8.71 6.81 -12.22
N ARG A 23 8.13 8.04 -12.35
CA ARG A 23 8.86 9.22 -12.83
C ARG A 23 9.64 9.93 -11.73
N SER A 24 9.02 10.13 -10.57
CA SER A 24 9.57 10.96 -9.48
C SER A 24 9.90 10.19 -8.21
N ARG A 25 9.52 8.89 -8.14
CA ARG A 25 9.63 8.05 -6.94
C ARG A 25 8.99 8.69 -5.71
N ARG A 26 7.92 9.41 -5.95
CA ARG A 26 7.12 10.10 -4.93
C ARG A 26 5.66 10.09 -5.34
N ILE A 27 4.78 9.77 -4.40
CA ILE A 27 3.33 9.88 -4.56
C ILE A 27 2.91 11.26 -4.05
N PRO A 28 2.30 12.13 -4.89
CA PRO A 28 1.89 13.47 -4.48
C PRO A 28 0.79 13.40 -3.41
N ASN A 29 0.97 14.13 -2.30
CA ASN A 29 -0.06 14.24 -1.27
C ASN A 29 -1.40 14.77 -1.79
N PRO A 30 -1.45 15.75 -2.72
CA PRO A 30 -2.71 16.22 -3.31
C PRO A 30 -3.47 15.11 -4.03
N LEU A 31 -2.79 14.19 -4.71
CA LEU A 31 -3.42 13.06 -5.39
C LEU A 31 -4.15 12.14 -4.39
N VAL A 32 -3.47 11.80 -3.28
CA VAL A 32 -4.06 10.96 -2.23
C VAL A 32 -5.23 11.65 -1.55
N LEU A 33 -5.08 12.94 -1.22
CA LEU A 33 -6.15 13.72 -0.60
C LEU A 33 -7.37 13.81 -1.53
N LEU A 34 -7.16 14.15 -2.80
CA LEU A 34 -8.22 14.16 -3.80
C LEU A 34 -8.92 12.80 -3.89
N GLY A 35 -8.15 11.71 -3.91
CA GLY A 35 -8.71 10.35 -3.95
C GLY A 35 -9.56 10.03 -2.73
N ILE A 36 -9.13 10.40 -1.52
CA ILE A 36 -9.91 10.21 -0.29
C ILE A 36 -11.21 11.03 -0.35
N CYS A 37 -11.15 12.31 -0.76
CA CYS A 37 -12.34 13.14 -0.91
C CYS A 37 -13.33 12.55 -1.93
N LEU A 38 -12.81 12.04 -3.06
CA LEU A 38 -13.65 11.39 -4.09
C LEU A 38 -14.24 10.06 -3.59
N ALA A 39 -13.52 9.28 -2.79
CA ALA A 39 -14.03 8.06 -2.17
C ALA A 39 -15.21 8.36 -1.24
N LEU A 40 -15.06 9.36 -0.35
CA LEU A 40 -16.11 9.77 0.58
C LEU A 40 -17.32 10.32 -0.16
N LEU A 41 -17.11 11.14 -1.16
CA LEU A 41 -18.20 11.69 -1.99
C LEU A 41 -18.94 10.58 -2.75
N ALA A 42 -18.20 9.68 -3.41
CA ALA A 42 -18.77 8.56 -4.13
C ALA A 42 -19.59 7.64 -3.22
N HIS A 43 -19.10 7.39 -2.01
CA HIS A 43 -19.82 6.61 -1.00
C HIS A 43 -21.11 7.31 -0.56
N ALA A 44 -21.05 8.61 -0.23
CA ALA A 44 -22.22 9.39 0.16
C ALA A 44 -23.28 9.42 -0.95
N LEU A 45 -22.87 9.62 -2.21
CA LEU A 45 -23.77 9.59 -3.35
C LEU A 45 -24.41 8.21 -3.54
N ALA A 46 -23.66 7.13 -3.36
CA ALA A 46 -24.20 5.77 -3.47
C ALA A 46 -25.27 5.49 -2.41
N LEU A 47 -25.04 5.93 -1.15
CA LEU A 47 -26.02 5.78 -0.06
C LEU A 47 -27.31 6.57 -0.33
N VAL A 48 -27.23 7.78 -0.91
CA VAL A 48 -28.41 8.60 -1.24
C VAL A 48 -29.17 8.04 -2.46
N SER A 49 -28.47 7.36 -3.36
CA SER A 49 -29.06 6.82 -4.60
C SER A 49 -29.54 5.38 -4.47
N ASP A 50 -29.59 4.81 -3.27
CA ASP A 50 -29.92 3.38 -2.99
C ASP A 50 -29.12 2.39 -3.83
N VAL A 51 -27.88 2.79 -4.21
CA VAL A 51 -26.94 1.93 -4.93
C VAL A 51 -25.93 1.36 -3.93
N ALA A 52 -25.66 0.06 -4.03
CA ALA A 52 -24.70 -0.60 -3.12
C ALA A 52 -23.30 0.03 -3.24
N PRO A 53 -22.79 0.71 -2.18
CA PRO A 53 -21.47 1.33 -2.22
C PRO A 53 -20.36 0.26 -2.25
N LEU A 54 -19.25 0.56 -2.92
CA LEU A 54 -18.09 -0.36 -3.01
C LEU A 54 -17.44 -0.65 -1.65
N ALA A 55 -17.44 0.33 -0.74
CA ALA A 55 -16.84 0.19 0.59
C ALA A 55 -17.71 -0.62 1.58
N GLY A 56 -19.00 -0.82 1.28
CA GLY A 56 -19.99 -1.45 2.15
C GLY A 56 -21.16 -0.52 2.47
N ALA A 57 -22.26 -1.04 3.00
CA ALA A 57 -23.50 -0.30 3.21
C ALA A 57 -23.47 0.71 4.39
N GLN A 58 -22.50 0.60 5.29
CA GLN A 58 -22.41 1.46 6.46
C GLN A 58 -21.79 2.82 6.11
N TRP A 59 -22.34 3.90 6.65
CA TRP A 59 -21.83 5.27 6.41
C TRP A 59 -20.34 5.46 6.82
N TRP A 60 -19.89 4.69 7.81
CA TRP A 60 -18.50 4.75 8.31
C TRP A 60 -17.53 3.82 7.57
N ALA A 61 -18.02 2.98 6.62
CA ALA A 61 -17.20 1.98 5.93
C ALA A 61 -15.96 2.55 5.23
N PRO A 62 -15.99 3.72 4.56
CA PRO A 62 -14.80 4.32 3.97
C PRO A 62 -13.74 4.72 5.01
N LEU A 63 -14.20 5.22 6.17
CA LEU A 63 -13.28 5.63 7.25
C LEU A 63 -12.60 4.40 7.87
N ALA A 64 -13.36 3.31 8.07
CA ALA A 64 -12.80 2.05 8.54
C ALA A 64 -11.80 1.49 7.52
N GLY A 65 -12.14 1.50 6.23
CA GLY A 65 -11.24 1.06 5.16
C GLY A 65 -9.96 1.89 5.10
N LEU A 66 -10.07 3.22 5.21
CA LEU A 66 -8.93 4.12 5.30
C LEU A 66 -8.01 3.78 6.49
N ALA A 67 -8.60 3.60 7.68
CA ALA A 67 -7.84 3.27 8.88
C ALA A 67 -7.15 1.90 8.75
N VAL A 68 -7.85 0.88 8.27
CA VAL A 68 -7.31 -0.46 8.05
C VAL A 68 -6.21 -0.43 6.99
N GLY A 69 -6.41 0.27 5.85
CA GLY A 69 -5.40 0.41 4.81
C GLY A 69 -4.13 1.11 5.30
N LEU A 70 -4.28 2.14 6.16
CA LEU A 70 -3.15 2.80 6.79
C LEU A 70 -2.42 1.86 7.75
N LEU A 71 -3.14 1.15 8.62
CA LEU A 71 -2.57 0.29 9.63
C LEU A 71 -1.92 -0.97 9.05
N ALA A 72 -2.43 -1.50 7.94
CA ALA A 72 -1.92 -2.71 7.31
C ALA A 72 -0.43 -2.61 6.89
N LEU A 73 -0.01 -1.47 6.38
CA LEU A 73 1.39 -1.23 6.01
C LEU A 73 2.19 -0.45 7.07
N MET A 74 1.56 -0.04 8.18
CA MET A 74 2.21 0.70 9.25
C MET A 74 3.46 -0.01 9.81
N PRO A 75 3.45 -1.34 10.08
CA PRO A 75 4.64 -2.04 10.57
C PRO A 75 5.83 -1.92 9.61
N LEU A 76 5.60 -2.04 8.30
CA LEU A 76 6.65 -1.93 7.29
C LEU A 76 7.18 -0.49 7.17
N TYR A 77 6.31 0.49 7.36
CA TYR A 77 6.71 1.90 7.42
C TYR A 77 7.59 2.18 8.65
N LEU A 78 7.21 1.68 9.83
CA LEU A 78 8.00 1.83 11.05
C LEU A 78 9.38 1.14 10.94
N LEU A 79 9.44 0.02 10.23
CA LEU A 79 10.67 -0.69 9.87
C LEU A 79 11.47 0.00 8.75
N ARG A 80 11.00 1.15 8.24
CA ARG A 80 11.59 1.91 7.13
C ARG A 80 11.72 1.12 5.83
N ALA A 81 10.91 0.05 5.68
CA ALA A 81 10.87 -0.75 4.47
C ALA A 81 10.04 -0.09 3.36
N LEU A 82 9.07 0.74 3.73
CA LEU A 82 8.16 1.45 2.82
C LEU A 82 8.19 2.97 3.05
N GLY A 83 7.80 3.71 2.01
CA GLY A 83 7.62 5.16 2.09
C GLY A 83 6.26 5.57 2.67
N ALA A 84 6.19 6.76 3.28
CA ALA A 84 4.92 7.33 3.75
C ALA A 84 3.88 7.53 2.62
N GLY A 85 4.35 7.66 1.37
CA GLY A 85 3.48 7.75 0.19
C GLY A 85 2.68 6.48 -0.04
N ASP A 86 3.35 5.32 0.06
CA ASP A 86 2.75 3.99 -0.15
C ASP A 86 1.68 3.71 0.90
N LEU A 87 1.98 4.05 2.16
CA LEU A 87 1.06 3.94 3.29
C LEU A 87 -0.24 4.73 3.04
N LYS A 88 -0.09 6.00 2.61
CA LYS A 88 -1.21 6.88 2.31
C LYS A 88 -1.99 6.41 1.08
N LEU A 89 -1.30 5.87 0.07
CA LEU A 89 -1.93 5.32 -1.13
C LEU A 89 -2.84 4.13 -0.79
N LEU A 90 -2.36 3.19 0.04
CA LEU A 90 -3.19 2.07 0.47
C LEU A 90 -4.35 2.51 1.37
N ALA A 91 -4.16 3.55 2.20
CA ALA A 91 -5.25 4.17 2.96
C ALA A 91 -6.34 4.76 2.04
N MET A 92 -5.93 5.45 0.96
CA MET A 92 -6.86 5.93 -0.07
C MET A 92 -7.62 4.77 -0.73
N VAL A 93 -6.93 3.69 -1.11
CA VAL A 93 -7.59 2.47 -1.63
C VAL A 93 -8.62 1.96 -0.63
N GLY A 94 -8.27 1.87 0.65
CA GLY A 94 -9.17 1.43 1.71
C GLY A 94 -10.45 2.27 1.82
N ALA A 95 -10.34 3.59 1.63
CA ALA A 95 -11.50 4.47 1.61
C ALA A 95 -12.48 4.14 0.46
N PHE A 96 -11.99 3.66 -0.68
CA PHE A 96 -12.83 3.22 -1.80
C PHE A 96 -13.46 1.84 -1.59
N VAL A 97 -12.66 0.86 -1.12
CA VAL A 97 -13.06 -0.56 -1.16
C VAL A 97 -13.51 -1.13 0.19
N GLY A 98 -13.37 -0.34 1.27
CA GLY A 98 -13.74 -0.76 2.62
C GLY A 98 -12.70 -1.68 3.29
N ALA A 99 -12.93 -1.94 4.59
CA ALA A 99 -11.98 -2.66 5.44
C ALA A 99 -11.68 -4.11 5.01
N PRO A 100 -12.66 -4.95 4.67
CA PRO A 100 -12.38 -6.33 4.26
C PRO A 100 -11.53 -6.40 2.99
N THR A 101 -11.94 -5.67 1.95
CA THR A 101 -11.29 -5.73 0.64
C THR A 101 -9.88 -5.13 0.69
N VAL A 102 -9.64 -4.07 1.48
CA VAL A 102 -8.30 -3.49 1.58
C VAL A 102 -7.31 -4.41 2.30
N LEU A 103 -7.75 -5.31 3.19
CA LEU A 103 -6.88 -6.32 3.79
C LEU A 103 -6.38 -7.30 2.73
N PHE A 104 -7.26 -7.77 1.84
CA PHE A 104 -6.84 -8.59 0.70
C PHE A 104 -5.94 -7.81 -0.25
N ALA A 105 -6.27 -6.54 -0.55
CA ALA A 105 -5.41 -5.67 -1.35
C ALA A 105 -4.01 -5.52 -0.72
N ALA A 106 -3.92 -5.35 0.60
CA ALA A 106 -2.65 -5.30 1.32
C ALA A 106 -1.86 -6.61 1.19
N LEU A 107 -2.52 -7.76 1.37
CA LEU A 107 -1.90 -9.07 1.23
C LEU A 107 -1.34 -9.27 -0.19
N TYR A 108 -2.14 -8.99 -1.23
CA TYR A 108 -1.68 -9.09 -2.61
C TYR A 108 -0.60 -8.06 -2.94
N THR A 109 -0.65 -6.87 -2.33
CA THR A 109 0.42 -5.86 -2.42
C THR A 109 1.73 -6.40 -1.88
N LEU A 110 1.72 -7.07 -0.73
CA LEU A 110 2.92 -7.67 -0.14
C LEU A 110 3.48 -8.79 -1.03
N LEU A 111 2.62 -9.64 -1.59
CA LEU A 111 3.03 -10.69 -2.52
C LEU A 111 3.62 -10.08 -3.81
N ALA A 112 2.93 -9.14 -4.43
CA ALA A 112 3.41 -8.45 -5.64
C ALA A 112 4.71 -7.67 -5.39
N GLY A 113 4.82 -6.98 -4.25
CA GLY A 113 6.02 -6.28 -3.83
C GLY A 113 7.19 -7.24 -3.57
N GLY A 114 6.94 -8.40 -2.98
CA GLY A 114 7.93 -9.46 -2.78
C GLY A 114 8.44 -9.99 -4.12
N VAL A 115 7.54 -10.31 -5.06
CA VAL A 115 7.91 -10.75 -6.42
C VAL A 115 8.70 -9.67 -7.16
N LEU A 116 8.26 -8.40 -7.09
CA LEU A 116 8.97 -7.29 -7.72
C LEU A 116 10.36 -7.10 -7.12
N SER A 117 10.49 -7.20 -5.79
CA SER A 117 11.78 -7.13 -5.10
C SER A 117 12.73 -8.24 -5.52
N LEU A 118 12.21 -9.47 -5.64
CA LEU A 118 12.97 -10.64 -6.07
C LEU A 118 13.41 -10.49 -7.53
N ALA A 119 12.53 -10.04 -8.41
CA ALA A 119 12.83 -9.80 -9.82
C ALA A 119 13.95 -8.76 -10.00
N VAL A 120 13.90 -7.64 -9.25
CA VAL A 120 14.95 -6.61 -9.29
C VAL A 120 16.27 -7.13 -8.70
N MET A 121 16.20 -7.92 -7.62
CA MET A 121 17.37 -8.53 -7.01
C MET A 121 18.10 -9.46 -7.98
N LEU A 122 17.37 -10.30 -8.70
CA LEU A 122 17.92 -11.22 -9.70
C LEU A 122 18.44 -10.48 -10.92
N GLY A 123 17.70 -9.49 -11.42
CA GLY A 123 18.07 -8.75 -12.64
C GLY A 123 19.26 -7.79 -12.50
N ARG A 124 19.57 -7.34 -11.27
CA ARG A 124 20.65 -6.38 -11.02
C ARG A 124 21.88 -6.97 -10.36
N SER A 125 21.98 -8.29 -10.20
CA SER A 125 23.08 -8.97 -9.50
C SER A 125 23.39 -8.42 -8.10
N VAL A 126 22.39 -7.81 -7.42
CA VAL A 126 22.52 -7.20 -6.09
C VAL A 126 22.19 -8.21 -4.99
N ALA A 127 21.98 -9.47 -5.35
CA ALA A 127 21.59 -10.54 -4.43
C ALA A 127 22.54 -10.67 -3.23
N THR A 128 23.85 -10.58 -3.47
CA THR A 128 24.88 -10.66 -2.42
C THR A 128 24.79 -9.50 -1.43
N HIS A 129 24.59 -8.26 -1.92
CA HIS A 129 24.41 -7.08 -1.08
C HIS A 129 23.12 -7.13 -0.26
N THR A 130 22.02 -7.57 -0.88
CA THR A 130 20.73 -7.71 -0.18
C THR A 130 20.79 -8.78 0.90
N LEU A 131 21.44 -9.93 0.62
CA LEU A 131 21.60 -11.00 1.59
C LEU A 131 22.49 -10.59 2.75
N HIS A 132 23.56 -9.84 2.47
CA HIS A 132 24.45 -9.29 3.50
C HIS A 132 23.69 -8.28 4.40
N ASN A 133 22.91 -7.38 3.81
CA ASN A 133 22.08 -6.42 4.54
C ASN A 133 21.01 -7.13 5.40
N LEU A 134 20.39 -8.19 4.88
CA LEU A 134 19.41 -8.98 5.63
C LEU A 134 20.06 -9.69 6.82
N ARG A 135 21.23 -10.32 6.62
CA ARG A 135 22.00 -10.93 7.72
C ARG A 135 22.39 -9.90 8.77
N PHE A 136 22.85 -8.73 8.36
CA PHE A 136 23.19 -7.63 9.28
C PHE A 136 21.97 -7.19 10.10
N LEU A 137 20.82 -6.99 9.47
CA LEU A 137 19.57 -6.61 10.15
C LEU A 137 19.13 -7.69 11.15
N MET A 138 19.19 -8.97 10.76
CA MET A 138 18.81 -10.08 11.65
C MET A 138 19.75 -10.21 12.85
N THR A 139 21.06 -10.03 12.64
CA THR A 139 22.04 -10.07 13.73
C THR A 139 21.93 -8.86 14.66
N ASP A 140 21.74 -7.65 14.11
CA ASP A 140 21.53 -6.44 14.91
C ASP A 140 20.23 -6.55 15.73
N TRP A 141 19.16 -7.06 15.13
CA TRP A 141 17.88 -7.29 15.80
C TRP A 141 18.01 -8.33 16.94
N ALA A 142 18.68 -9.45 16.69
CA ALA A 142 18.92 -10.49 17.69
C ALA A 142 19.79 -9.99 18.86
N LEU A 143 20.81 -9.17 18.59
CA LEU A 143 21.66 -8.56 19.61
C LEU A 143 20.88 -7.55 20.47
N ARG A 144 20.03 -6.73 19.85
CA ARG A 144 19.19 -5.73 20.56
C ARG A 144 18.14 -6.38 21.44
N LEU A 145 17.51 -7.47 20.99
CA LEU A 145 16.59 -8.25 21.81
C LEU A 145 17.28 -8.80 23.07
N ARG A 146 18.56 -9.19 22.96
CA ARG A 146 19.35 -9.69 24.09
C ARG A 146 19.83 -8.59 25.05
N SER A 147 20.08 -7.38 24.52
CA SER A 147 20.65 -6.27 25.30
C SER A 147 19.59 -5.32 25.89
N GLY A 148 18.29 -5.56 25.66
CA GLY A 148 17.21 -4.72 26.19
C GLY A 148 17.16 -3.29 25.60
N HIS A 149 17.94 -3.01 24.54
CA HIS A 149 17.93 -1.71 23.87
C HIS A 149 16.74 -1.63 22.89
N GLY A 150 16.03 -0.49 22.90
CA GLY A 150 14.81 -0.30 22.11
C GLY A 150 14.98 -0.57 20.60
N ILE A 151 13.85 -0.80 19.92
CA ILE A 151 13.68 -1.27 18.51
C ILE A 151 14.16 -0.25 17.45
N ALA A 152 15.00 0.72 17.78
CA ALA A 152 15.52 1.67 16.79
C ALA A 152 16.53 0.96 15.87
N MET A 153 16.09 0.53 14.68
CA MET A 153 16.99 -0.04 13.66
C MET A 153 18.03 0.97 13.21
N ALA A 154 19.30 0.57 13.16
CA ALA A 154 20.33 1.37 12.56
C ALA A 154 20.02 1.62 11.07
N PRO A 155 20.14 2.86 10.57
CA PRO A 155 19.90 3.13 9.16
C PRO A 155 20.89 2.33 8.32
N LEU A 156 20.37 1.55 7.34
CA LEU A 156 21.21 0.88 6.35
C LEU A 156 22.01 1.94 5.57
N ALA A 157 23.31 1.78 5.52
CA ALA A 157 24.25 2.71 4.88
C ALA A 157 23.97 2.89 3.37
N THR A 158 23.38 1.87 2.71
CA THR A 158 22.98 1.92 1.31
C THR A 158 21.72 1.10 1.08
N THR A 159 20.65 1.76 0.64
CA THR A 159 19.43 1.07 0.18
C THR A 159 19.64 0.65 -1.27
N ALA A 160 19.61 -0.64 -1.56
CA ALA A 160 19.99 -1.21 -2.87
C ALA A 160 19.15 -0.74 -4.06
N ALA A 161 17.89 -0.36 -3.90
CA ALA A 161 17.05 0.37 -4.87
C ALA A 161 15.72 0.75 -4.21
N ARG A 162 15.23 1.97 -4.43
CA ARG A 162 13.84 2.30 -4.14
C ARG A 162 12.99 1.70 -5.26
N LEU A 163 12.20 0.69 -4.93
CA LEU A 163 11.25 0.07 -5.85
C LEU A 163 10.00 0.96 -5.99
N PRO A 164 9.40 1.04 -7.19
CA PRO A 164 8.14 1.75 -7.38
C PRO A 164 6.99 0.93 -6.77
N TYR A 165 6.76 1.13 -5.46
CA TYR A 165 5.81 0.30 -4.70
C TYR A 165 4.34 0.57 -5.07
N ALA A 166 4.05 1.72 -5.69
CA ALA A 166 2.72 2.02 -6.24
C ALA A 166 2.26 0.97 -7.27
N VAL A 167 3.20 0.35 -8.02
CA VAL A 167 2.88 -0.75 -8.95
C VAL A 167 2.35 -1.97 -8.19
N ALA A 168 3.01 -2.35 -7.09
CA ALA A 168 2.58 -3.47 -6.26
C ALA A 168 1.21 -3.20 -5.60
N ILE A 169 0.97 -1.98 -5.09
CA ILE A 169 -0.32 -1.57 -4.52
C ILE A 169 -1.42 -1.62 -5.57
N SER A 170 -1.15 -1.12 -6.77
CA SER A 170 -2.14 -1.14 -7.86
C SER A 170 -2.47 -2.56 -8.29
N ALA A 171 -1.47 -3.42 -8.48
CA ALA A 171 -1.68 -4.83 -8.82
C ALA A 171 -2.47 -5.56 -7.72
N GLY A 172 -2.08 -5.37 -6.45
CA GLY A 172 -2.77 -5.96 -5.31
C GLY A 172 -4.22 -5.50 -5.18
N THR A 173 -4.49 -4.21 -5.44
CA THR A 173 -5.85 -3.65 -5.43
C THR A 173 -6.71 -4.26 -6.54
N VAL A 174 -6.18 -4.35 -7.77
CA VAL A 174 -6.91 -4.95 -8.90
C VAL A 174 -7.23 -6.42 -8.60
N MET A 175 -6.29 -7.19 -8.07
CA MET A 175 -6.52 -8.58 -7.68
C MET A 175 -7.61 -8.71 -6.60
N ALA A 176 -7.61 -7.83 -5.62
CA ALA A 176 -8.64 -7.81 -4.57
C ALA A 176 -10.03 -7.45 -5.15
N LEU A 177 -10.11 -6.50 -6.08
CA LEU A 177 -11.36 -6.12 -6.73
C LEU A 177 -11.95 -7.24 -7.61
N LEU A 178 -11.09 -8.04 -8.27
CA LEU A 178 -11.53 -9.18 -9.07
C LEU A 178 -12.10 -10.34 -8.24
N GLN A 179 -11.76 -10.40 -6.96
CA GLN A 179 -12.22 -11.44 -6.02
C GLN A 179 -13.32 -10.93 -5.09
N ALA A 180 -13.60 -9.63 -5.09
CA ALA A 180 -14.71 -9.07 -4.32
C ALA A 180 -16.04 -9.59 -4.90
N PRO A 181 -16.94 -10.15 -4.06
CA PRO A 181 -18.21 -10.73 -4.50
C PRO A 181 -19.17 -9.69 -5.10
#